data_ba527031b54efacf5d7500c0da242fd6
#
_entry.id   ba527031b54efacf5d7500c0da242fd6
#
_cell.length_a   1.000
_cell.length_b   1.000
_cell.length_c   1.000
_cell.angle_alpha   90.00
_cell.angle_beta   90.00
_cell.angle_gamma   90.00
#
_symmetry.space_group_name_H-M   'P 1'
#
loop_
_entity.id
_entity.type
_entity.pdbx_description
1 polymer ?
#
loop_
_entity_poly.entity_id
_entity_poly.type
_entity_poly.pdbx_seq_one_letter_code
_entity_poly.pdbx_strand_id
1 'polypeptide(L)'
;MICCLGFSGRESNPNPGPTMFNSLSSKSIRALAFAIALLFMPRFTPAQITSTSSTPPLADPSDTRFKDVHEDWTTPALTTSHLLPVRPMAGFVDQKAQYTVELLRLQWRWGDPVDVYIMRPKGPKRPPVILYLNGYPSDTDIFRNDDYEDLVTKNGIAAVGFVSGLTGQRYHDRPMKEWFISELQECLATSAHDIQMVLNYLASRGDLDMDRVGMFTQGSGASIGILASAVDPRIKVIEALDPWGDWPTWMATSPFVPKDERDAYVKPDYLKKISTLDPVDYLPKIQAKKFRLDNELFDTVTPKSCREKVRAAAPSGSVIEIYKSMDDFKPAFQDGKNLDWIGEQLRALPNPDPKSGPATTHP
;
A
#
# COMPACT_ATOMS: atom_id res chain seq x y z
N MET A 1 -4.66 3.17 -17.81
CA MET A 1 -3.30 2.99 -18.35
C MET A 1 -2.33 3.98 -17.71
N ILE A 2 -2.45 4.17 -16.39
CA ILE A 2 -1.57 5.05 -15.58
C ILE A 2 -1.15 4.27 -14.32
N CYS A 3 -0.69 3.05 -14.51
CA CYS A 3 -0.20 2.24 -13.39
C CYS A 3 1.33 2.15 -13.34
N CYS A 4 2.03 2.84 -14.21
CA CYS A 4 3.49 2.81 -14.25
C CYS A 4 4.01 4.21 -14.59
N LEU A 5 3.91 5.16 -13.67
CA LEU A 5 4.93 6.19 -13.60
C LEU A 5 6.17 5.51 -13.02
N GLY A 6 6.83 4.71 -13.88
CA GLY A 6 8.17 4.22 -13.58
C GLY A 6 9.07 5.43 -13.38
N PHE A 7 9.69 5.53 -12.23
CA PHE A 7 10.90 6.33 -12.08
C PHE A 7 11.87 5.83 -13.14
N SER A 8 12.13 6.63 -14.18
CA SER A 8 12.98 6.27 -15.29
C SER A 8 14.41 6.12 -14.77
N GLY A 9 14.82 4.88 -14.60
CA GLY A 9 16.23 4.56 -14.53
C GLY A 9 16.90 5.08 -15.80
N ARG A 10 18.09 5.65 -15.66
CA ARG A 10 18.93 6.22 -16.68
C ARG A 10 18.86 5.43 -17.99
N GLU A 11 18.48 6.08 -19.06
CA GLU A 11 18.63 5.57 -20.43
C GLU A 11 20.09 5.21 -20.69
N SER A 12 20.35 3.93 -20.91
CA SER A 12 21.60 3.44 -21.47
C SER A 12 21.57 3.73 -22.96
N ASN A 13 22.51 4.54 -23.38
CA ASN A 13 22.82 4.95 -24.75
C ASN A 13 22.90 3.75 -25.72
N PRO A 14 22.31 3.81 -26.90
CA PRO A 14 22.46 2.74 -27.88
C PRO A 14 23.85 2.74 -28.51
N ASN A 15 24.46 1.56 -28.48
CA ASN A 15 25.75 1.21 -29.05
C ASN A 15 25.75 1.43 -30.61
N PRO A 16 26.71 2.10 -31.21
CA PRO A 16 26.91 2.06 -32.66
C PRO A 16 27.58 0.75 -33.08
N GLY A 17 27.10 0.19 -34.18
CA GLY A 17 27.47 -1.09 -34.72
C GLY A 17 28.95 -1.26 -35.14
N PRO A 18 29.33 -2.47 -35.57
CA PRO A 18 30.73 -2.91 -35.61
C PRO A 18 31.44 -2.47 -36.90
N THR A 19 32.56 -1.80 -36.72
CA THR A 19 33.59 -1.71 -37.79
C THR A 19 34.57 -2.86 -37.64
N MET A 20 34.71 -3.63 -38.72
CA MET A 20 35.74 -4.66 -38.91
C MET A 20 37.14 -4.07 -38.83
N PHE A 21 38.00 -4.64 -37.98
CA PHE A 21 39.45 -4.71 -38.27
C PHE A 21 40.04 -6.03 -37.77
N ASN A 22 40.89 -6.57 -38.62
CA ASN A 22 41.51 -7.89 -38.63
C ASN A 22 42.44 -8.21 -37.46
N SER A 23 42.36 -9.46 -37.10
CA SER A 23 43.35 -10.41 -36.57
C SER A 23 44.76 -9.90 -36.17
N LEU A 24 45.16 -10.21 -34.93
CA LEU A 24 46.45 -10.80 -34.63
C LEU A 24 46.33 -11.59 -33.31
N SER A 25 46.75 -12.84 -33.42
CA SER A 25 46.83 -13.86 -32.40
C SER A 25 47.68 -13.44 -31.20
N SER A 26 47.11 -13.45 -30.01
CA SER A 26 47.88 -13.38 -28.72
C SER A 26 47.36 -14.41 -27.72
N LYS A 27 47.52 -15.69 -28.08
CA LYS A 27 47.24 -16.81 -27.14
C LYS A 27 48.36 -17.11 -26.16
N SER A 28 49.46 -16.33 -26.11
CA SER A 28 50.65 -16.67 -25.34
C SER A 28 50.96 -15.78 -24.11
N ILE A 29 50.18 -14.76 -23.82
CA ILE A 29 50.46 -13.84 -22.69
C ILE A 29 49.49 -13.99 -21.51
N ARG A 30 48.43 -14.77 -21.67
CA ARG A 30 47.42 -14.94 -20.57
C ARG A 30 47.72 -16.06 -19.57
N ALA A 31 48.72 -16.91 -19.81
CA ALA A 31 49.05 -18.03 -18.94
C ALA A 31 50.00 -17.66 -17.77
N LEU A 32 50.75 -16.56 -17.86
CA LEU A 32 51.72 -16.18 -16.83
C LEU A 32 51.13 -15.21 -15.76
N ALA A 33 50.06 -14.51 -16.06
CA ALA A 33 49.41 -13.60 -15.11
C ALA A 33 48.52 -14.33 -14.07
N PHE A 34 48.09 -15.56 -14.37
CA PHE A 34 47.19 -16.32 -13.47
C PHE A 34 47.92 -17.09 -12.35
N ALA A 35 49.21 -17.31 -12.47
CA ALA A 35 49.99 -18.05 -11.47
C ALA A 35 50.50 -17.18 -10.31
N ILE A 36 50.53 -15.86 -10.46
CA ILE A 36 51.06 -14.95 -9.42
C ILE A 36 49.94 -14.38 -8.53
N ALA A 37 48.71 -14.39 -9.02
CA ALA A 37 47.53 -13.89 -8.25
C ALA A 37 47.07 -14.85 -7.13
N LEU A 38 47.53 -16.10 -7.12
CA LEU A 38 47.12 -17.11 -6.12
C LEU A 38 47.97 -17.11 -4.85
N LEU A 39 49.04 -16.32 -4.79
CA LEU A 39 49.97 -16.29 -3.64
C LEU A 39 49.73 -15.14 -2.64
N PHE A 40 48.81 -14.21 -2.96
CA PHE A 40 48.47 -13.07 -2.11
C PHE A 40 46.95 -12.94 -1.83
N MET A 41 46.19 -14.02 -1.81
CA MET A 41 44.87 -13.96 -1.24
C MET A 41 44.95 -13.96 0.29
N PRO A 42 44.46 -12.92 0.97
CA PRO A 42 44.31 -13.00 2.42
C PRO A 42 43.34 -14.17 2.68
N ARG A 43 43.79 -15.08 3.56
CA ARG A 43 42.91 -16.14 4.08
C ARG A 43 41.77 -15.47 4.83
N PHE A 44 40.65 -15.25 4.17
CA PHE A 44 39.41 -15.00 4.87
C PHE A 44 39.05 -16.26 5.65
N THR A 45 39.31 -16.25 6.94
CA THR A 45 38.66 -17.16 7.87
C THR A 45 37.13 -16.91 7.68
N PRO A 46 36.34 -17.92 7.31
CA PRO A 46 34.91 -17.76 7.32
C PRO A 46 34.51 -17.39 8.76
N ALA A 47 34.05 -16.15 8.96
CA ALA A 47 33.33 -15.82 10.16
C ALA A 47 32.19 -16.86 10.23
N GLN A 48 32.23 -17.72 11.25
CA GLN A 48 31.07 -18.55 11.57
C GLN A 48 29.91 -17.58 11.88
N ILE A 49 29.09 -17.33 10.87
CA ILE A 49 27.77 -16.82 11.09
C ILE A 49 27.09 -17.95 11.86
N THR A 50 27.11 -17.89 13.16
CA THR A 50 26.14 -18.59 13.99
C THR A 50 24.81 -17.94 13.68
N SER A 51 24.22 -18.34 12.54
CA SER A 51 22.80 -18.17 12.32
C SER A 51 22.14 -19.02 13.41
N THR A 52 21.78 -18.40 14.51
CA THR A 52 20.68 -18.89 15.30
C THR A 52 19.46 -18.73 14.41
N SER A 53 19.32 -19.66 13.45
CA SER A 53 18.09 -19.92 12.75
C SER A 53 17.11 -20.44 13.79
N SER A 54 16.51 -19.53 14.56
CA SER A 54 15.24 -19.80 15.17
C SER A 54 14.27 -19.79 14.00
N THR A 55 14.13 -20.93 13.32
CA THR A 55 12.97 -21.18 12.48
C THR A 55 11.76 -20.75 13.31
N PRO A 56 10.95 -19.76 12.87
CA PRO A 56 9.73 -19.42 13.59
C PRO A 56 8.98 -20.73 13.78
N PRO A 57 8.47 -21.02 14.99
CA PRO A 57 7.70 -22.25 15.16
C PRO A 57 6.63 -22.24 14.10
N LEU A 58 6.56 -23.32 13.30
CA LEU A 58 5.44 -23.60 12.41
C LEU A 58 4.17 -23.28 13.19
N ALA A 59 3.24 -22.56 12.56
CA ALA A 59 1.95 -22.26 13.17
C ALA A 59 1.41 -23.56 13.79
N ASP A 60 1.18 -23.54 15.08
CA ASP A 60 0.65 -24.68 15.80
C ASP A 60 -0.65 -25.10 15.09
N PRO A 61 -0.76 -26.35 14.62
CA PRO A 61 -2.02 -26.84 14.02
C PRO A 61 -3.23 -26.73 14.94
N SER A 62 -3.00 -26.56 16.25
CA SER A 62 -4.03 -26.28 17.26
C SER A 62 -4.36 -24.78 17.36
N ASP A 63 -3.68 -23.92 16.64
CA ASP A 63 -3.96 -22.48 16.64
C ASP A 63 -5.31 -22.21 15.97
N THR A 64 -6.32 -22.06 16.82
CA THR A 64 -7.70 -21.87 16.41
C THR A 64 -8.00 -20.44 15.95
N ARG A 65 -7.02 -19.51 16.05
CA ARG A 65 -7.22 -18.10 15.73
C ARG A 65 -7.73 -17.84 14.31
N PHE A 66 -7.44 -18.74 13.37
CA PHE A 66 -7.88 -18.64 11.98
C PHE A 66 -9.10 -19.51 11.63
N LYS A 67 -9.57 -20.39 12.57
CA LYS A 67 -10.59 -21.38 12.23
C LYS A 67 -12.00 -20.78 12.09
N ASP A 68 -12.27 -19.69 12.79
CA ASP A 68 -13.62 -19.14 12.92
C ASP A 68 -13.72 -17.67 12.51
N VAL A 69 -12.85 -17.23 11.59
CA VAL A 69 -12.95 -15.87 11.03
C VAL A 69 -14.06 -15.88 9.98
N HIS A 70 -15.26 -15.52 10.43
CA HIS A 70 -16.38 -15.19 9.54
C HIS A 70 -16.42 -13.68 9.38
N GLU A 71 -15.91 -13.21 8.24
CA GLU A 71 -15.99 -11.80 7.90
C GLU A 71 -17.35 -11.48 7.28
N ASP A 72 -17.94 -10.40 7.73
CA ASP A 72 -19.12 -9.84 7.08
C ASP A 72 -18.69 -8.91 5.94
N TRP A 73 -18.80 -9.41 4.72
CA TRP A 73 -18.42 -8.63 3.52
C TRP A 73 -19.46 -7.58 3.12
N THR A 74 -20.52 -7.43 3.89
CA THR A 74 -21.53 -6.38 3.64
C THR A 74 -21.19 -5.07 4.35
N THR A 75 -20.16 -5.07 5.20
CA THR A 75 -19.71 -3.91 5.96
C THR A 75 -18.20 -3.73 5.90
N PRO A 76 -17.68 -2.48 5.87
CA PRO A 76 -16.25 -2.24 5.99
C PRO A 76 -15.75 -2.35 7.43
N ALA A 77 -16.63 -2.47 8.42
CA ALA A 77 -16.26 -2.57 9.83
C ALA A 77 -15.84 -3.99 10.19
N LEU A 78 -14.66 -4.13 10.77
CA LEU A 78 -14.20 -5.40 11.32
C LEU A 78 -14.97 -5.69 12.60
N THR A 79 -16.01 -6.52 12.51
CA THR A 79 -16.96 -6.80 13.61
C THR A 79 -16.62 -8.04 14.43
N THR A 80 -15.67 -8.84 13.98
CA THR A 80 -15.30 -10.08 14.64
C THR A 80 -14.30 -9.86 15.77
N SER A 81 -14.20 -10.82 16.68
CA SER A 81 -13.33 -10.78 17.87
C SER A 81 -11.81 -10.71 17.58
N HIS A 82 -11.40 -10.67 16.31
CA HIS A 82 -10.00 -10.60 15.87
C HIS A 82 -9.44 -9.17 15.87
N LEU A 83 -9.77 -8.41 16.89
CA LEU A 83 -9.20 -7.06 17.10
C LEU A 83 -7.82 -7.11 17.73
N LEU A 84 -7.35 -8.27 18.15
CA LEU A 84 -6.02 -8.43 18.71
C LEU A 84 -4.96 -8.40 17.60
N PRO A 85 -3.83 -7.72 17.88
CA PRO A 85 -2.72 -7.70 16.92
C PRO A 85 -2.19 -9.11 16.72
N VAL A 86 -1.95 -9.47 15.46
CA VAL A 86 -1.32 -10.74 15.10
C VAL A 86 0.19 -10.67 15.29
N ARG A 87 0.82 -11.81 15.60
CA ARG A 87 2.26 -11.90 15.61
C ARG A 87 2.78 -11.95 14.15
N PRO A 88 3.63 -10.99 13.72
CA PRO A 88 4.12 -10.97 12.35
C PRO A 88 5.16 -12.04 12.12
N MET A 89 5.29 -12.47 10.87
CA MET A 89 6.51 -13.10 10.38
C MET A 89 7.43 -12.00 9.84
N ALA A 90 8.68 -11.96 10.31
CA ALA A 90 9.67 -11.01 9.81
C ALA A 90 10.18 -11.48 8.43
N GLY A 91 10.13 -10.59 7.44
CA GLY A 91 10.78 -10.76 6.15
C GLY A 91 12.23 -10.28 6.22
N PHE A 92 12.43 -8.97 6.14
CA PHE A 92 13.76 -8.36 6.26
C PHE A 92 13.70 -7.03 7.02
N VAL A 93 14.87 -6.57 7.45
CA VAL A 93 15.08 -5.21 7.96
C VAL A 93 16.29 -4.62 7.22
N ASP A 94 16.07 -3.54 6.50
CA ASP A 94 17.13 -2.78 5.82
C ASP A 94 17.39 -1.47 6.56
N GLN A 95 18.69 -1.20 6.85
CA GLN A 95 19.13 -0.02 7.60
C GLN A 95 19.70 1.00 6.62
N LYS A 96 18.88 1.96 6.20
CA LYS A 96 19.35 3.09 5.40
C LYS A 96 19.96 4.18 6.30
N ALA A 97 20.58 5.20 5.70
CA ALA A 97 21.20 6.28 6.45
C ALA A 97 20.18 7.06 7.30
N GLN A 98 19.04 7.41 6.73
CA GLN A 98 18.03 8.30 7.34
C GLN A 98 16.79 7.57 7.88
N TYR A 99 16.54 6.33 7.50
CA TYR A 99 15.37 5.54 7.89
C TYR A 99 15.70 4.06 7.96
N THR A 100 14.74 3.27 8.38
CA THR A 100 14.75 1.80 8.31
C THR A 100 13.58 1.33 7.50
N VAL A 101 13.75 0.27 6.72
CA VAL A 101 12.68 -0.43 6.00
C VAL A 101 12.51 -1.82 6.60
N GLU A 102 11.32 -2.12 7.05
CA GLU A 102 10.96 -3.45 7.54
C GLU A 102 9.92 -4.06 6.59
N LEU A 103 10.14 -5.29 6.15
CA LEU A 103 9.10 -6.11 5.54
C LEU A 103 8.59 -7.11 6.58
N LEU A 104 7.31 -7.07 6.80
CA LEU A 104 6.60 -7.98 7.69
C LEU A 104 5.45 -8.64 6.94
N ARG A 105 5.19 -9.90 7.24
CA ARG A 105 3.99 -10.58 6.78
C ARG A 105 3.02 -10.73 7.95
N LEU A 106 1.84 -10.12 7.81
CA LEU A 106 0.74 -10.25 8.75
C LEU A 106 -0.27 -11.26 8.19
N GLN A 107 -0.84 -12.07 9.06
CA GLN A 107 -1.89 -12.99 8.67
C GLN A 107 -2.87 -13.17 9.83
N TRP A 108 -4.15 -12.86 9.60
CA TRP A 108 -5.24 -13.11 10.56
C TRP A 108 -6.36 -13.94 9.93
N ARG A 109 -6.23 -14.22 8.65
CA ARG A 109 -7.17 -14.96 7.82
C ARG A 109 -6.42 -16.11 7.17
N TRP A 110 -7.05 -17.28 7.09
CA TRP A 110 -6.39 -18.44 6.49
C TRP A 110 -6.11 -18.23 4.99
N GLY A 111 -4.90 -18.54 4.57
CA GLY A 111 -4.51 -18.50 3.15
C GLY A 111 -4.43 -17.11 2.51
N ASP A 112 -4.50 -16.03 3.30
CA ASP A 112 -4.48 -14.66 2.77
C ASP A 112 -3.54 -13.76 3.60
N PRO A 113 -2.22 -13.91 3.45
CA PRO A 113 -1.24 -13.07 4.11
C PRO A 113 -1.17 -11.67 3.49
N VAL A 114 -0.80 -10.69 4.30
CA VAL A 114 -0.58 -9.31 3.88
C VAL A 114 0.86 -8.93 4.14
N ASP A 115 1.61 -8.62 3.10
CA ASP A 115 2.95 -8.08 3.21
C ASP A 115 2.87 -6.58 3.49
N VAL A 116 3.50 -6.17 4.59
CA VAL A 116 3.48 -4.80 5.08
C VAL A 116 4.91 -4.26 5.12
N TYR A 117 5.13 -3.16 4.42
CA TYR A 117 6.38 -2.42 4.44
C TYR A 117 6.26 -1.25 5.42
N ILE A 118 7.19 -1.15 6.36
CA ILE A 118 7.26 -0.06 7.33
C ILE A 118 8.56 0.69 7.12
N MET A 119 8.46 1.89 6.58
CA MET A 119 9.57 2.82 6.39
C MET A 119 9.55 3.83 7.55
N ARG A 120 10.47 3.66 8.49
CA ARG A 120 10.50 4.47 9.72
C ARG A 120 11.69 5.42 9.73
N PRO A 121 11.47 6.75 9.75
CA PRO A 121 12.56 7.72 9.82
C PRO A 121 13.36 7.58 11.12
N LYS A 122 14.67 7.79 11.05
CA LYS A 122 15.55 7.92 12.21
C LYS A 122 15.39 9.31 12.81
N GLY A 123 15.45 9.41 14.12
CA GLY A 123 15.34 10.68 14.86
C GLY A 123 14.09 10.74 15.74
N PRO A 124 12.86 10.86 15.21
CA PRO A 124 11.66 10.86 16.05
C PRO A 124 11.49 9.53 16.79
N LYS A 125 11.27 9.58 18.12
CA LYS A 125 11.02 8.36 18.90
C LYS A 125 9.73 7.68 18.46
N ARG A 126 8.67 8.47 18.22
CA ARG A 126 7.35 8.03 17.79
C ARG A 126 6.89 8.95 16.65
N PRO A 127 7.27 8.66 15.39
CA PRO A 127 6.83 9.45 14.25
C PRO A 127 5.32 9.25 14.01
N PRO A 128 4.60 10.27 13.52
CA PRO A 128 3.28 10.10 12.91
C PRO A 128 3.34 9.07 11.77
N VAL A 129 2.20 8.52 11.39
CA VAL A 129 2.13 7.44 10.41
C VAL A 129 1.26 7.83 9.23
N ILE A 130 1.70 7.56 8.03
CA ILE A 130 0.86 7.57 6.82
C ILE A 130 0.77 6.14 6.26
N LEU A 131 -0.45 5.64 6.13
CA LEU A 131 -0.73 4.40 5.40
C LEU A 131 -0.83 4.71 3.90
N TYR A 132 -0.20 3.88 3.07
CA TYR A 132 -0.23 3.97 1.61
C TYR A 132 -0.95 2.76 1.03
N LEU A 133 -2.04 2.99 0.31
CA LEU A 133 -2.80 1.95 -0.36
C LEU A 133 -3.03 2.33 -1.82
N ASN A 134 -2.27 1.71 -2.71
CA ASN A 134 -2.37 1.93 -4.14
C ASN A 134 -3.56 1.16 -4.73
N GLY A 135 -4.04 1.65 -5.87
CA GLY A 135 -5.11 1.01 -6.62
C GLY A 135 -4.63 -0.17 -7.47
N TYR A 136 -5.58 -0.99 -7.88
CA TYR A 136 -5.37 -2.04 -8.88
C TYR A 136 -4.81 -1.45 -10.19
N PRO A 137 -3.83 -2.06 -10.82
CA PRO A 137 -3.13 -3.30 -10.50
C PRO A 137 -1.77 -3.09 -9.80
N SER A 138 -1.59 -2.01 -9.06
CA SER A 138 -0.31 -1.68 -8.40
C SER A 138 0.10 -2.75 -7.39
N ASP A 139 1.41 -2.96 -7.31
CA ASP A 139 2.08 -3.93 -6.47
C ASP A 139 2.88 -3.24 -5.35
N THR A 140 3.60 -4.04 -4.56
CA THR A 140 4.50 -3.58 -3.50
C THR A 140 5.86 -3.11 -3.99
N ASP A 141 6.17 -3.22 -5.27
CA ASP A 141 7.49 -2.89 -5.83
C ASP A 141 7.91 -1.44 -5.56
N ILE A 142 6.93 -0.52 -5.53
CA ILE A 142 7.20 0.89 -5.20
C ILE A 142 7.80 1.06 -3.79
N PHE A 143 7.45 0.20 -2.84
CA PHE A 143 7.96 0.23 -1.46
C PHE A 143 9.37 -0.35 -1.32
N ARG A 144 10.02 -0.71 -2.44
CA ARG A 144 11.41 -1.17 -2.55
C ARG A 144 12.25 -0.20 -3.37
N ASN A 145 11.72 0.95 -3.70
CA ASN A 145 12.41 1.97 -4.47
C ASN A 145 12.98 3.02 -3.52
N ASP A 146 14.30 3.17 -3.50
CA ASP A 146 15.01 4.07 -2.57
C ASP A 146 14.53 5.53 -2.70
N ASP A 147 14.27 6.02 -3.93
CA ASP A 147 13.79 7.39 -4.14
C ASP A 147 12.38 7.60 -3.56
N TYR A 148 11.54 6.57 -3.65
CA TYR A 148 10.21 6.61 -3.05
C TYR A 148 10.27 6.51 -1.52
N GLU A 149 11.12 5.62 -0.99
CA GLU A 149 11.33 5.50 0.45
C GLU A 149 11.85 6.81 1.07
N ASP A 150 12.81 7.46 0.41
CA ASP A 150 13.32 8.79 0.79
C ASP A 150 12.20 9.84 0.75
N LEU A 151 11.39 9.84 -0.32
CA LEU A 151 10.30 10.79 -0.50
C LEU A 151 9.28 10.71 0.65
N VAL A 152 8.83 9.50 1.00
CA VAL A 152 7.76 9.30 1.99
C VAL A 152 8.23 9.45 3.44
N THR A 153 9.55 9.36 3.70
CA THR A 153 10.12 9.48 5.04
C THR A 153 10.79 10.83 5.32
N LYS A 154 11.04 11.65 4.28
CA LYS A 154 11.81 12.92 4.36
C LYS A 154 11.31 13.91 5.43
N ASN A 155 10.03 13.88 5.75
CA ASN A 155 9.39 14.82 6.68
C ASN A 155 9.31 14.29 8.13
N GLY A 156 10.05 13.23 8.46
CA GLY A 156 10.03 12.63 9.80
C GLY A 156 8.72 11.91 10.13
N ILE A 157 8.01 11.43 9.11
CA ILE A 157 6.77 10.66 9.20
C ILE A 157 7.07 9.22 8.78
N ALA A 158 6.54 8.25 9.50
CA ALA A 158 6.64 6.86 9.11
C ALA A 158 5.63 6.55 7.99
N ALA A 159 6.08 5.84 6.97
CA ALA A 159 5.24 5.35 5.90
C ALA A 159 4.98 3.85 6.08
N VAL A 160 3.74 3.42 5.89
CA VAL A 160 3.34 2.02 5.96
C VAL A 160 2.62 1.67 4.67
N GLY A 161 3.23 0.82 3.86
CA GLY A 161 2.70 0.42 2.56
C GLY A 161 2.29 -1.05 2.52
N PHE A 162 1.17 -1.32 1.88
CA PHE A 162 0.69 -2.68 1.61
C PHE A 162 -0.30 -2.66 0.44
N VAL A 163 -0.69 -3.83 -0.05
CA VAL A 163 -1.64 -3.94 -1.16
C VAL A 163 -2.99 -4.46 -0.72
N SER A 164 -4.03 -4.05 -1.44
CA SER A 164 -5.39 -4.53 -1.23
C SER A 164 -5.57 -5.98 -1.72
N GLY A 165 -6.70 -6.59 -1.38
CA GLY A 165 -7.10 -7.91 -1.89
C GLY A 165 -7.32 -7.96 -3.40
N LEU A 166 -7.35 -6.82 -4.07
CA LEU A 166 -7.55 -6.72 -5.52
C LEU A 166 -6.26 -6.91 -6.32
N THR A 167 -5.08 -6.83 -5.73
CA THR A 167 -3.84 -6.65 -6.48
C THR A 167 -2.63 -7.32 -5.87
N GLY A 168 -1.53 -7.33 -6.65
CA GLY A 168 -0.20 -7.67 -6.21
C GLY A 168 -0.03 -9.10 -5.78
N GLN A 169 0.79 -9.29 -4.78
CA GLN A 169 1.11 -10.62 -4.26
C GLN A 169 -0.11 -11.36 -3.74
N ARG A 170 -1.10 -10.67 -3.19
CA ARG A 170 -2.31 -11.30 -2.68
C ARG A 170 -3.12 -11.99 -3.76
N TYR A 171 -3.06 -11.47 -4.98
CA TYR A 171 -3.64 -12.13 -6.14
C TYR A 171 -2.95 -13.48 -6.43
N HIS A 172 -1.63 -13.55 -6.27
CA HIS A 172 -0.86 -14.78 -6.49
C HIS A 172 -1.01 -15.77 -5.34
N ASP A 173 -1.01 -15.29 -4.10
CA ASP A 173 -1.15 -16.12 -2.90
C ASP A 173 -2.59 -16.66 -2.74
N ARG A 174 -3.58 -15.87 -3.15
CA ARG A 174 -5.00 -16.22 -3.21
C ARG A 174 -5.57 -15.82 -4.57
N PRO A 175 -5.29 -16.57 -5.63
CA PRO A 175 -5.79 -16.24 -6.96
C PRO A 175 -7.32 -16.17 -6.95
N MET A 176 -7.85 -15.09 -7.52
CA MET A 176 -9.29 -14.94 -7.72
C MET A 176 -9.78 -16.04 -8.65
N LYS A 177 -10.95 -16.61 -8.32
CA LYS A 177 -11.56 -17.70 -9.11
C LYS A 177 -12.01 -17.21 -10.47
N GLU A 178 -12.38 -15.94 -10.54
CA GLU A 178 -12.90 -15.28 -11.71
C GLU A 178 -12.23 -13.91 -11.86
N TRP A 179 -12.77 -13.06 -12.70
CA TRP A 179 -12.33 -11.68 -12.82
C TRP A 179 -12.59 -10.91 -11.52
N PHE A 180 -11.67 -10.00 -11.11
CA PHE A 180 -11.76 -9.30 -9.81
C PHE A 180 -13.09 -8.60 -9.56
N ILE A 181 -13.79 -8.20 -10.63
CA ILE A 181 -15.11 -7.57 -10.54
C ILE A 181 -16.13 -8.52 -9.90
N SER A 182 -16.09 -9.82 -10.22
CA SER A 182 -17.02 -10.79 -9.62
C SER A 182 -16.85 -10.94 -8.11
N GLU A 183 -15.64 -10.67 -7.60
CA GLU A 183 -15.26 -10.75 -6.19
C GLU A 183 -15.13 -9.38 -5.52
N LEU A 184 -15.59 -8.31 -6.20
CA LEU A 184 -15.34 -6.92 -5.77
C LEU A 184 -15.83 -6.65 -4.34
N GLN A 185 -17.01 -7.15 -3.96
CA GLN A 185 -17.52 -6.94 -2.59
C GLN A 185 -16.57 -7.55 -1.55
N GLU A 186 -16.17 -8.80 -1.74
CA GLU A 186 -15.24 -9.47 -0.84
C GLU A 186 -13.94 -8.70 -0.76
N CYS A 187 -13.34 -8.35 -1.90
CA CYS A 187 -12.07 -7.64 -1.97
C CYS A 187 -12.11 -6.26 -1.29
N LEU A 188 -13.19 -5.52 -1.45
CA LEU A 188 -13.36 -4.22 -0.78
C LEU A 188 -13.49 -4.37 0.73
N ALA A 189 -14.36 -5.30 1.19
CA ALA A 189 -14.57 -5.54 2.61
C ALA A 189 -13.31 -6.04 3.30
N THR A 190 -12.70 -7.12 2.76
CA THR A 190 -11.48 -7.69 3.35
C THR A 190 -10.35 -6.67 3.40
N SER A 191 -10.19 -5.83 2.38
CA SER A 191 -9.15 -4.80 2.39
C SER A 191 -9.42 -3.69 3.40
N ALA A 192 -10.68 -3.30 3.63
CA ALA A 192 -11.03 -2.37 4.70
C ALA A 192 -10.78 -2.98 6.09
N HIS A 193 -11.03 -4.28 6.27
CA HIS A 193 -10.70 -5.02 7.49
C HIS A 193 -9.17 -5.12 7.67
N ASP A 194 -8.41 -5.32 6.58
CA ASP A 194 -6.95 -5.36 6.60
C ASP A 194 -6.36 -4.05 7.15
N ILE A 195 -6.88 -2.90 6.73
CA ILE A 195 -6.46 -1.60 7.27
C ILE A 195 -6.63 -1.58 8.79
N GLN A 196 -7.76 -2.03 9.31
CA GLN A 196 -8.02 -2.06 10.74
C GLN A 196 -7.07 -3.00 11.49
N MET A 197 -6.76 -4.17 10.91
CA MET A 197 -5.80 -5.12 11.49
C MET A 197 -4.36 -4.59 11.42
N VAL A 198 -3.96 -3.95 10.34
CA VAL A 198 -2.67 -3.26 10.26
C VAL A 198 -2.58 -2.18 11.34
N LEU A 199 -3.61 -1.36 11.52
CA LEU A 199 -3.65 -0.35 12.58
C LEU A 199 -3.57 -0.97 13.98
N ASN A 200 -4.22 -2.12 14.23
CA ASN A 200 -4.11 -2.84 15.49
C ASN A 200 -2.67 -3.31 15.75
N TYR A 201 -2.02 -3.85 14.71
CA TYR A 201 -0.63 -4.25 14.81
C TYR A 201 0.30 -3.06 15.08
N LEU A 202 0.17 -1.96 14.32
CA LEU A 202 0.98 -0.76 14.50
C LEU A 202 0.82 -0.18 15.91
N ALA A 203 -0.39 -0.17 16.45
CA ALA A 203 -0.65 0.28 17.81
C ALA A 203 0.07 -0.57 18.86
N SER A 204 0.21 -1.88 18.62
CA SER A 204 0.92 -2.78 19.54
C SER A 204 2.44 -2.59 19.58
N ARG A 205 3.02 -1.94 18.57
CA ARG A 205 4.47 -1.72 18.47
C ARG A 205 5.00 -0.73 19.52
N GLY A 206 4.26 0.34 19.78
CA GLY A 206 4.63 1.39 20.73
C GLY A 206 5.70 2.38 20.22
N ASP A 207 6.29 2.16 19.04
CA ASP A 207 7.33 3.00 18.42
C ASP A 207 6.79 3.99 17.37
N LEU A 208 5.47 4.06 17.22
CA LEU A 208 4.76 4.93 16.29
C LEU A 208 3.73 5.79 17.04
N ASP A 209 3.41 6.95 16.50
CA ASP A 209 2.37 7.83 17.04
C ASP A 209 1.02 7.51 16.41
N MET A 210 0.28 6.66 17.06
CA MET A 210 -1.03 6.20 16.58
C MET A 210 -2.17 7.20 16.81
N ASP A 211 -1.92 8.33 17.48
CA ASP A 211 -2.87 9.44 17.60
C ASP A 211 -2.83 10.35 16.36
N ARG A 212 -1.75 10.25 15.56
CA ARG A 212 -1.53 10.98 14.34
C ARG A 212 -1.34 10.04 13.15
N VAL A 213 -2.42 9.41 12.72
CA VAL A 213 -2.47 8.51 11.56
C VAL A 213 -3.14 9.19 10.39
N GLY A 214 -2.46 9.20 9.26
CA GLY A 214 -2.98 9.61 7.96
C GLY A 214 -3.07 8.44 7.00
N MET A 215 -3.72 8.67 5.86
CA MET A 215 -3.82 7.69 4.81
C MET A 215 -3.78 8.36 3.44
N PHE A 216 -2.87 7.93 2.56
CA PHE A 216 -2.83 8.27 1.15
C PHE A 216 -3.29 7.08 0.32
N THR A 217 -4.25 7.30 -0.55
CA THR A 217 -4.91 6.21 -1.27
C THR A 217 -5.23 6.59 -2.70
N GLN A 218 -5.19 5.61 -3.63
CA GLN A 218 -5.40 5.86 -5.06
C GLN A 218 -6.32 4.82 -5.69
N GLY A 219 -7.20 5.26 -6.60
CA GLY A 219 -8.06 4.40 -7.41
C GLY A 219 -8.95 3.49 -6.56
N SER A 220 -8.89 2.18 -6.77
CA SER A 220 -9.58 1.20 -5.91
C SER A 220 -9.10 1.25 -4.46
N GLY A 221 -7.81 1.56 -4.22
CA GLY A 221 -7.28 1.81 -2.88
C GLY A 221 -7.94 3.01 -2.22
N ALA A 222 -8.26 4.06 -2.99
CA ALA A 222 -8.98 5.22 -2.47
C ALA A 222 -10.41 4.87 -2.06
N SER A 223 -11.09 4.02 -2.81
CA SER A 223 -12.41 3.50 -2.42
C SER A 223 -12.34 2.75 -1.09
N ILE A 224 -11.35 1.87 -0.93
CA ILE A 224 -11.11 1.12 0.31
C ILE A 224 -10.76 2.06 1.47
N GLY A 225 -9.91 3.06 1.23
CA GLY A 225 -9.54 4.06 2.24
C GLY A 225 -10.75 4.87 2.74
N ILE A 226 -11.66 5.24 1.86
CA ILE A 226 -12.94 5.89 2.22
C ILE A 226 -13.75 4.97 3.12
N LEU A 227 -13.92 3.70 2.74
CA LEU A 227 -14.66 2.71 3.53
C LEU A 227 -14.04 2.54 4.93
N ALA A 228 -12.73 2.36 5.00
CA ALA A 228 -12.03 2.18 6.28
C ALA A 228 -12.10 3.42 7.18
N SER A 229 -11.93 4.63 6.59
CA SER A 229 -11.97 5.89 7.37
C SER A 229 -13.38 6.25 7.85
N ALA A 230 -14.42 5.67 7.27
CA ALA A 230 -15.79 5.82 7.75
C ALA A 230 -16.07 5.00 9.03
N VAL A 231 -15.30 3.97 9.30
CA VAL A 231 -15.52 3.03 10.41
C VAL A 231 -14.39 3.01 11.43
N ASP A 232 -13.18 3.50 11.09
CA ASP A 232 -12.04 3.52 12.01
C ASP A 232 -11.60 4.97 12.35
N PRO A 233 -11.90 5.45 13.56
CA PRO A 233 -11.61 6.82 13.99
C PRO A 233 -10.11 7.10 14.21
N ARG A 234 -9.24 6.10 14.11
CA ARG A 234 -7.79 6.28 14.22
C ARG A 234 -7.24 7.00 12.98
N ILE A 235 -7.87 6.85 11.82
CA ILE A 235 -7.50 7.57 10.60
C ILE A 235 -7.96 9.04 10.75
N LYS A 236 -7.01 9.95 10.98
CA LYS A 236 -7.30 11.37 11.26
C LYS A 236 -7.29 12.24 10.01
N VAL A 237 -6.49 11.87 9.02
CA VAL A 237 -6.30 12.61 7.77
C VAL A 237 -6.35 11.61 6.63
N ILE A 238 -7.12 11.89 5.60
CA ILE A 238 -7.14 11.05 4.40
C ILE A 238 -7.05 11.91 3.14
N GLU A 239 -6.21 11.48 2.21
CA GLU A 239 -6.12 11.97 0.85
C GLU A 239 -6.48 10.83 -0.09
N ALA A 240 -7.51 11.05 -0.91
CA ALA A 240 -8.06 10.06 -1.82
C ALA A 240 -7.94 10.54 -3.26
N LEU A 241 -7.09 9.91 -4.06
CA LEU A 241 -6.89 10.20 -5.47
C LEU A 241 -7.76 9.28 -6.33
N ASP A 242 -8.65 9.86 -7.11
CA ASP A 242 -9.54 9.20 -8.06
C ASP A 242 -10.25 7.94 -7.54
N PRO A 243 -10.95 8.01 -6.41
CA PRO A 243 -11.68 6.86 -5.88
C PRO A 243 -12.76 6.38 -6.87
N TRP A 244 -12.91 5.06 -6.96
CA TRP A 244 -14.04 4.46 -7.65
C TRP A 244 -15.29 4.55 -6.78
N GLY A 245 -16.45 4.62 -7.37
CA GLY A 245 -17.72 4.68 -6.65
C GLY A 245 -18.90 4.88 -7.61
N ASP A 246 -20.12 4.93 -7.09
CA ASP A 246 -21.34 4.87 -7.89
C ASP A 246 -21.36 3.59 -8.72
N TRP A 247 -21.33 2.45 -8.02
CA TRP A 247 -21.16 1.13 -8.66
C TRP A 247 -22.12 0.89 -9.83
N PRO A 248 -23.39 1.28 -9.81
CA PRO A 248 -24.26 1.07 -10.97
C PRO A 248 -23.76 1.76 -12.24
N THR A 249 -23.32 3.02 -12.12
CA THR A 249 -22.78 3.76 -13.26
C THR A 249 -21.37 3.27 -13.62
N TRP A 250 -20.54 2.99 -12.61
CA TRP A 250 -19.18 2.51 -12.82
C TRP A 250 -19.19 1.16 -13.57
N MET A 251 -20.01 0.20 -13.14
CA MET A 251 -20.15 -1.11 -13.81
C MET A 251 -20.66 -0.97 -15.23
N ALA A 252 -21.57 -0.05 -15.47
CA ALA A 252 -22.13 0.16 -16.81
C ALA A 252 -21.16 0.83 -17.78
N THR A 253 -20.23 1.65 -17.31
CA THR A 253 -19.51 2.59 -18.19
C THR A 253 -18.00 2.57 -18.07
N SER A 254 -17.42 2.05 -16.97
CA SER A 254 -15.96 1.96 -16.82
C SER A 254 -15.33 1.04 -17.87
N PRO A 255 -14.20 1.43 -18.48
CA PRO A 255 -13.48 0.57 -19.40
C PRO A 255 -12.81 -0.64 -18.70
N PHE A 256 -12.70 -0.64 -17.38
CA PHE A 256 -12.21 -1.80 -16.63
C PHE A 256 -13.19 -2.96 -16.60
N VAL A 257 -14.46 -2.71 -16.88
CA VAL A 257 -15.45 -3.77 -16.99
C VAL A 257 -15.48 -4.25 -18.45
N PRO A 258 -15.09 -5.50 -18.72
CA PRO A 258 -15.13 -6.05 -20.07
C PRO A 258 -16.52 -5.93 -20.68
N LYS A 259 -16.58 -5.55 -21.95
CA LYS A 259 -17.87 -5.27 -22.61
C LYS A 259 -18.78 -6.49 -22.70
N ASP A 260 -18.18 -7.66 -22.89
CA ASP A 260 -18.85 -8.96 -23.00
C ASP A 260 -19.32 -9.51 -21.66
N GLU A 261 -18.72 -9.07 -20.54
CA GLU A 261 -19.12 -9.46 -19.18
C GLU A 261 -20.05 -8.43 -18.52
N ARG A 262 -20.16 -7.22 -19.07
CA ARG A 262 -20.84 -6.08 -18.47
C ARG A 262 -22.28 -6.38 -18.08
N ASP A 263 -23.01 -7.12 -18.92
CA ASP A 263 -24.40 -7.51 -18.66
C ASP A 263 -24.55 -8.34 -17.37
N ALA A 264 -23.53 -9.06 -16.96
CA ALA A 264 -23.53 -9.80 -15.70
C ALA A 264 -23.45 -8.87 -14.49
N TYR A 265 -22.63 -7.82 -14.58
CA TYR A 265 -22.33 -6.92 -13.47
C TYR A 265 -23.31 -5.75 -13.30
N VAL A 266 -24.19 -5.53 -14.27
CA VAL A 266 -25.29 -4.55 -14.14
C VAL A 266 -26.61 -5.19 -13.69
N LYS A 267 -26.64 -6.49 -13.42
CA LYS A 267 -27.84 -7.18 -12.89
C LYS A 267 -28.19 -6.68 -11.50
N PRO A 268 -29.50 -6.53 -11.18
CA PRO A 268 -29.96 -6.03 -9.89
C PRO A 268 -29.37 -6.76 -8.68
N ASP A 269 -29.26 -8.09 -8.75
CA ASP A 269 -28.74 -8.90 -7.64
C ASP A 269 -27.26 -8.61 -7.38
N TYR A 270 -26.45 -8.48 -8.44
CA TYR A 270 -25.05 -8.12 -8.31
C TYR A 270 -24.88 -6.69 -7.77
N LEU A 271 -25.60 -5.71 -8.36
CA LEU A 271 -25.56 -4.32 -7.91
C LEU A 271 -26.02 -4.18 -6.46
N LYS A 272 -27.05 -4.90 -6.04
CA LYS A 272 -27.47 -4.96 -4.64
C LYS A 272 -26.39 -5.47 -3.72
N LYS A 273 -25.65 -6.51 -4.15
CA LYS A 273 -24.54 -7.09 -3.39
C LYS A 273 -23.44 -6.05 -3.15
N ILE A 274 -22.96 -5.37 -4.18
CA ILE A 274 -21.83 -4.44 -4.06
C ILE A 274 -22.26 -3.05 -3.52
N SER A 275 -23.54 -2.68 -3.58
CA SER A 275 -24.03 -1.39 -3.09
C SER A 275 -23.82 -1.20 -1.59
N THR A 276 -23.68 -2.30 -0.83
CA THR A 276 -23.36 -2.23 0.60
C THR A 276 -21.99 -1.59 0.90
N LEU A 277 -21.14 -1.51 -0.10
CA LEU A 277 -19.77 -0.97 -0.05
C LEU A 277 -19.54 0.10 -1.12
N ASP A 278 -20.55 0.90 -1.43
CA ASP A 278 -20.35 2.03 -2.34
C ASP A 278 -19.69 3.20 -1.58
N PRO A 279 -18.47 3.63 -1.97
CA PRO A 279 -17.79 4.76 -1.33
C PRO A 279 -18.62 6.04 -1.29
N VAL A 280 -19.51 6.26 -2.26
CA VAL A 280 -20.43 7.43 -2.29
C VAL A 280 -21.29 7.48 -1.02
N ASP A 281 -21.75 6.33 -0.52
CA ASP A 281 -22.56 6.22 0.69
C ASP A 281 -21.75 6.32 1.99
N TYR A 282 -20.43 6.15 1.91
CA TYR A 282 -19.53 6.22 3.07
C TYR A 282 -18.82 7.56 3.21
N LEU A 283 -18.65 8.32 2.14
CA LEU A 283 -18.06 9.65 2.19
C LEU A 283 -18.67 10.56 3.26
N PRO A 284 -20.02 10.66 3.40
CA PRO A 284 -20.62 11.48 4.46
C PRO A 284 -20.39 10.95 5.89
N LYS A 285 -19.91 9.70 6.02
CA LYS A 285 -19.68 9.01 7.30
C LYS A 285 -18.22 9.01 7.73
N ILE A 286 -17.32 9.59 6.93
CA ILE A 286 -15.88 9.65 7.23
C ILE A 286 -15.66 10.29 8.60
N GLN A 287 -14.89 9.60 9.46
CA GLN A 287 -14.54 10.06 10.81
C GLN A 287 -13.23 10.84 10.84
N ALA A 288 -12.50 10.91 9.74
CA ALA A 288 -11.27 11.69 9.62
C ALA A 288 -11.56 13.17 9.83
N LYS A 289 -10.65 13.86 10.55
CA LYS A 289 -10.76 15.31 10.82
C LYS A 289 -10.48 16.15 9.59
N LYS A 290 -9.72 15.60 8.63
CA LYS A 290 -9.35 16.24 7.38
C LYS A 290 -9.47 15.25 6.24
N PHE A 291 -10.12 15.69 5.18
CA PHE A 291 -10.32 14.93 3.94
C PHE A 291 -9.92 15.78 2.74
N ARG A 292 -9.12 15.20 1.86
CA ARG A 292 -8.80 15.75 0.55
C ARG A 292 -9.18 14.75 -0.53
N LEU A 293 -9.84 15.25 -1.55
CA LEU A 293 -10.19 14.51 -2.75
C LEU A 293 -9.45 15.08 -3.93
N ASP A 294 -8.59 14.30 -4.53
CA ASP A 294 -7.86 14.63 -5.74
C ASP A 294 -8.52 13.96 -6.94
N ASN A 295 -8.74 14.72 -8.01
CA ASN A 295 -9.33 14.21 -9.23
C ASN A 295 -8.48 14.56 -10.46
N GLU A 296 -8.13 13.55 -11.22
CA GLU A 296 -7.52 13.67 -12.54
C GLU A 296 -8.62 13.70 -13.61
N LEU A 297 -8.80 14.84 -14.31
CA LEU A 297 -9.81 14.93 -15.37
C LEU A 297 -9.52 14.04 -16.58
N PHE A 298 -8.27 13.61 -16.71
CA PHE A 298 -7.78 12.71 -17.75
C PHE A 298 -7.82 11.23 -17.35
N ASP A 299 -8.21 10.90 -16.09
CA ASP A 299 -8.46 9.51 -15.71
C ASP A 299 -9.56 8.91 -16.58
N THR A 300 -9.26 7.74 -17.16
CA THR A 300 -10.18 7.01 -18.03
C THR A 300 -10.88 5.86 -17.31
N VAL A 301 -10.44 5.49 -16.12
CA VAL A 301 -10.97 4.35 -15.36
C VAL A 301 -12.27 4.71 -14.66
N THR A 302 -12.28 5.88 -14.01
CA THR A 302 -13.45 6.38 -13.31
C THR A 302 -14.26 7.29 -14.23
N PRO A 303 -15.46 6.89 -14.64
CA PRO A 303 -16.31 7.71 -15.49
C PRO A 303 -16.58 9.09 -14.89
N LYS A 304 -16.69 10.11 -15.74
CA LYS A 304 -16.92 11.50 -15.32
C LYS A 304 -18.10 11.63 -14.35
N SER A 305 -19.22 10.97 -14.66
CA SER A 305 -20.43 11.00 -13.80
C SER A 305 -20.18 10.39 -12.43
N CYS A 306 -19.36 9.33 -12.33
CA CYS A 306 -18.98 8.74 -11.06
C CYS A 306 -18.11 9.73 -10.25
N ARG A 307 -17.10 10.36 -10.87
CA ARG A 307 -16.28 11.39 -10.20
C ARG A 307 -17.13 12.55 -9.68
N GLU A 308 -18.13 12.99 -10.44
CA GLU A 308 -19.05 14.06 -10.03
C GLU A 308 -19.89 13.67 -8.80
N LYS A 309 -20.39 12.42 -8.76
CA LYS A 309 -21.13 11.90 -7.59
C LYS A 309 -20.24 11.75 -6.36
N VAL A 310 -19.04 11.19 -6.52
CA VAL A 310 -18.05 11.08 -5.45
C VAL A 310 -17.75 12.46 -4.89
N ARG A 311 -17.50 13.44 -5.76
CA ARG A 311 -17.22 14.82 -5.32
C ARG A 311 -18.39 15.46 -4.60
N ALA A 312 -19.60 15.24 -5.08
CA ALA A 312 -20.82 15.76 -4.45
C ALA A 312 -21.09 15.14 -3.07
N ALA A 313 -20.64 13.91 -2.84
CA ALA A 313 -20.77 13.21 -1.57
C ALA A 313 -19.65 13.53 -0.56
N ALA A 314 -18.59 14.23 -0.98
CA ALA A 314 -17.48 14.56 -0.11
C ALA A 314 -17.95 15.36 1.13
N PRO A 315 -17.37 15.11 2.32
CA PRO A 315 -17.73 15.82 3.55
C PRO A 315 -17.63 17.35 3.41
N SER A 316 -18.47 18.09 4.09
CA SER A 316 -18.37 19.55 4.14
C SER A 316 -16.99 19.97 4.70
N GLY A 317 -16.34 20.93 4.04
CA GLY A 317 -15.02 21.40 4.39
C GLY A 317 -13.86 20.54 3.85
N SER A 318 -14.15 19.59 2.97
CA SER A 318 -13.15 18.85 2.22
C SER A 318 -12.33 19.77 1.31
N VAL A 319 -11.04 19.46 1.16
CA VAL A 319 -10.22 20.04 0.10
C VAL A 319 -10.48 19.25 -1.19
N ILE A 320 -10.82 19.95 -2.26
CA ILE A 320 -11.01 19.34 -3.58
C ILE A 320 -9.94 19.87 -4.51
N GLU A 321 -9.08 19.00 -5.00
CA GLU A 321 -8.04 19.33 -5.98
C GLU A 321 -8.37 18.71 -7.33
N ILE A 322 -8.15 19.45 -8.40
CA ILE A 322 -8.50 19.02 -9.75
C ILE A 322 -7.29 19.21 -10.67
N TYR A 323 -6.73 18.11 -11.13
CA TYR A 323 -5.67 18.07 -12.11
C TYR A 323 -6.28 17.97 -13.52
N LYS A 324 -6.07 19.00 -14.34
CA LYS A 324 -6.66 19.07 -15.68
C LYS A 324 -5.90 18.27 -16.71
N SER A 325 -4.62 18.06 -16.48
CA SER A 325 -3.71 17.38 -17.38
C SER A 325 -2.62 16.61 -16.61
N MET A 326 -1.94 15.72 -17.30
CA MET A 326 -0.77 15.03 -16.77
C MET A 326 0.37 16.02 -16.41
N ASP A 327 0.47 17.14 -17.13
CA ASP A 327 1.49 18.17 -16.85
C ASP A 327 1.19 18.93 -15.55
N ASP A 328 -0.07 19.04 -15.15
CA ASP A 328 -0.45 19.58 -13.84
C ASP A 328 -0.20 18.56 -12.71
N PHE A 329 -0.47 17.27 -12.98
CA PHE A 329 -0.38 16.21 -11.99
C PHE A 329 1.07 15.78 -11.68
N LYS A 330 1.89 15.57 -12.72
CA LYS A 330 3.25 15.05 -12.56
C LYS A 330 4.10 15.84 -11.54
N PRO A 331 4.17 17.19 -11.58
CA PRO A 331 4.97 17.91 -10.60
C PRO A 331 4.43 17.77 -9.18
N ALA A 332 3.10 17.73 -9.01
CA ALA A 332 2.48 17.56 -7.70
C ALA A 332 2.82 16.19 -7.09
N PHE A 333 2.83 15.15 -7.91
CA PHE A 333 3.13 13.79 -7.48
C PHE A 333 4.64 13.54 -7.31
N GLN A 334 5.44 13.89 -8.32
CA GLN A 334 6.89 13.64 -8.31
C GLN A 334 7.63 14.45 -7.25
N ASP A 335 7.23 15.69 -7.03
CA ASP A 335 7.79 16.54 -5.98
C ASP A 335 7.25 16.17 -4.58
N GLY A 336 6.25 15.28 -4.51
CA GLY A 336 5.60 14.84 -3.29
C GLY A 336 4.74 15.92 -2.62
N LYS A 337 4.31 16.95 -3.34
CA LYS A 337 3.50 18.06 -2.80
C LYS A 337 2.13 17.60 -2.29
N ASN A 338 1.54 16.59 -2.95
CA ASN A 338 0.32 15.96 -2.47
C ASN A 338 0.55 15.25 -1.14
N LEU A 339 1.69 14.54 -0.97
CA LEU A 339 2.04 13.90 0.30
C LEU A 339 2.38 14.90 1.41
N ASP A 340 2.90 16.07 1.05
CA ASP A 340 3.21 17.15 2.01
C ASP A 340 1.95 17.63 2.72
N TRP A 341 0.79 17.68 2.01
CA TRP A 341 -0.48 18.08 2.61
C TRP A 341 -0.88 17.18 3.80
N ILE A 342 -0.84 15.85 3.64
CA ILE A 342 -1.16 14.93 4.74
C ILE A 342 -0.20 15.16 5.91
N GLY A 343 1.09 15.27 5.61
CA GLY A 343 2.12 15.52 6.61
C GLY A 343 1.90 16.81 7.40
N GLU A 344 1.50 17.89 6.74
CA GLU A 344 1.14 19.15 7.37
C GLU A 344 -0.07 19.02 8.28
N GLN A 345 -1.13 18.37 7.80
CA GLN A 345 -2.34 18.14 8.61
C GLN A 345 -2.04 17.29 9.85
N LEU A 346 -1.20 16.24 9.71
CA LEU A 346 -0.81 15.40 10.85
C LEU A 346 0.03 16.17 11.89
N ARG A 347 0.95 17.04 11.43
CA ARG A 347 1.75 17.90 12.33
C ARG A 347 0.90 18.94 13.04
N ALA A 348 -0.18 19.42 12.41
CA ALA A 348 -1.12 20.38 13.01
C ALA A 348 -2.06 19.76 14.06
N LEU A 349 -2.16 18.43 14.13
CA LEU A 349 -2.90 17.77 15.19
C LEU A 349 -2.19 17.95 16.54
N PRO A 350 -2.95 18.06 17.64
CA PRO A 350 -2.37 18.13 18.98
C PRO A 350 -1.37 17.00 19.22
N ASN A 351 -0.24 17.31 19.82
CA ASN A 351 0.68 16.29 20.29
C ASN A 351 -0.02 15.52 21.43
N PRO A 352 -0.06 14.19 21.39
CA PRO A 352 -0.62 13.44 22.51
C PRO A 352 0.17 13.78 23.77
N ASP A 353 -0.54 14.00 24.88
CA ASP A 353 0.09 14.20 26.19
C ASP A 353 1.00 12.98 26.47
N PRO A 354 2.31 13.16 26.73
CA PRO A 354 3.21 12.05 27.02
C PRO A 354 2.77 11.20 28.24
N LYS A 355 1.75 11.64 28.97
CA LYS A 355 1.15 10.93 30.10
C LYS A 355 -0.04 10.03 29.74
N SER A 356 -0.60 10.11 28.54
CA SER A 356 -1.61 9.18 28.07
C SER A 356 -0.93 7.89 27.57
N GLY A 357 -0.50 7.07 28.49
CA GLY A 357 -0.12 5.68 28.21
C GLY A 357 -1.31 4.93 27.60
N PRO A 358 -1.08 3.83 26.85
CA PRO A 358 -2.16 3.03 26.30
C PRO A 358 -3.13 2.68 27.42
N ALA A 359 -4.42 2.96 27.20
CA ALA A 359 -5.46 2.52 28.09
C ALA A 359 -5.33 0.99 28.21
N THR A 360 -4.89 0.51 29.37
CA THR A 360 -4.87 -0.90 29.70
C THR A 360 -6.31 -1.36 29.80
N THR A 361 -6.90 -1.72 28.69
CA THR A 361 -8.10 -2.56 28.68
C THR A 361 -7.62 -3.99 28.90
N HIS A 362 -7.52 -4.38 30.17
CA HIS A 362 -7.51 -5.78 30.55
C HIS A 362 -8.95 -6.35 30.49
N PRO A 363 -9.08 -7.65 30.19
CA PRO A 363 -10.23 -8.36 29.65
C PRO A 363 -11.46 -8.34 30.52
#